data_663e55243b4aff9ce9c78f00a87ae9a3
#
_entry.id   663e55243b4aff9ce9c78f00a87ae9a3
#
_cell.length_a   1.000
_cell.length_b   1.000
_cell.length_c   1.000
_cell.angle_alpha   90.00
_cell.angle_beta   90.00
_cell.angle_gamma   90.00
#
_symmetry.space_group_name_H-M   'P 1'
#
loop_
_entity.id
_entity.type
_entity.pdbx_description
1 polymer ?
#
loop_
_entity_poly.entity_id
_entity_poly.type
_entity_poly.pdbx_seq_one_letter_code
_entity_poly.pdbx_strand_id
1 'polypeptide(L)'
;MSPPSPPGDRCDPPDSSNPSDPPDPPNEESGSDGSNPGTEDDENSGEADDAEVLLSLPDDLRGEFKEPFGPVFTDARELLAESEGLLVAIGDVVTYHLTDAGRVPDVAVLDGYTERTPVEEAIREGTSSEVYDERVEATNPAATLTTEILVALADTLPEPGTADDADEAENIEGDEHGDSGPGSTVIDVDGEEDLLTLPAIVAAPDGTSVVYGQPGEGMVRVPVDDGTRSRARGLVKRMDGDHERAWELLGVPTG
;
A
#
# COMPACT_ATOMS: atom_id res chain seq x y z
N MET A 1 14.90 54.95 33.57
CA MET A 1 14.25 56.02 32.75
C MET A 1 14.00 55.40 31.40
N SER A 2 12.78 54.97 31.18
CA SER A 2 12.31 54.42 29.89
C SER A 2 11.47 55.47 29.20
N PRO A 3 11.57 55.67 27.88
CA PRO A 3 10.72 56.59 27.16
C PRO A 3 9.36 56.00 26.86
N PRO A 4 8.31 56.82 26.67
CA PRO A 4 6.95 56.36 26.47
C PRO A 4 6.66 55.98 25.01
N SER A 5 5.72 55.06 24.84
CA SER A 5 5.17 54.60 23.57
C SER A 5 4.25 55.64 22.94
N PRO A 6 4.22 55.73 21.59
CA PRO A 6 3.24 56.58 20.88
C PRO A 6 1.88 55.88 20.72
N PRO A 7 0.80 56.66 20.51
CA PRO A 7 -0.57 56.17 20.45
C PRO A 7 -0.91 55.54 19.10
N GLY A 8 -1.79 54.50 19.18
CA GLY A 8 -2.28 53.76 18.04
C GLY A 8 -3.25 54.55 17.16
N ASP A 9 -3.09 54.40 15.86
CA ASP A 9 -4.10 54.75 14.86
C ASP A 9 -5.00 53.52 14.61
N ARG A 10 -6.27 53.73 14.83
CA ARG A 10 -7.33 52.81 14.41
C ARG A 10 -7.64 53.15 12.95
N CYS A 11 -7.46 52.17 12.07
CA CYS A 11 -8.07 52.20 10.74
C CYS A 11 -9.22 51.19 10.72
N ASP A 12 -10.44 51.73 10.60
CA ASP A 12 -11.65 50.95 10.30
C ASP A 12 -11.57 50.39 8.86
N PRO A 13 -12.05 49.19 8.63
CA PRO A 13 -12.19 48.68 7.28
C PRO A 13 -13.47 49.23 6.62
N PRO A 14 -13.45 49.47 5.31
CA PRO A 14 -14.64 49.94 4.60
C PRO A 14 -15.64 48.82 4.37
N ASP A 15 -16.87 49.13 4.67
CA ASP A 15 -18.10 48.50 4.26
C ASP A 15 -18.14 48.36 2.73
N SER A 16 -18.24 47.15 2.23
CA SER A 16 -18.49 46.88 0.81
C SER A 16 -19.70 45.99 0.65
N SER A 17 -20.77 46.67 0.39
CA SER A 17 -22.06 46.22 -0.11
C SER A 17 -21.94 45.17 -1.21
N ASN A 18 -22.64 44.06 -0.99
CA ASN A 18 -22.92 43.03 -1.99
C ASN A 18 -24.00 43.57 -2.96
N PRO A 19 -23.85 43.37 -4.25
CA PRO A 19 -25.00 43.23 -5.11
C PRO A 19 -24.89 42.04 -6.06
N SER A 20 -26.01 41.37 -6.21
CA SER A 20 -26.50 40.65 -7.39
C SER A 20 -26.45 39.12 -7.33
N ASP A 21 -27.58 38.57 -6.90
CA ASP A 21 -28.09 37.25 -7.32
C ASP A 21 -28.29 37.21 -8.84
N PRO A 22 -27.95 36.12 -9.50
CA PRO A 22 -28.39 35.88 -10.87
C PRO A 22 -29.83 35.37 -10.90
N PRO A 23 -30.61 35.71 -11.95
CA PRO A 23 -32.04 35.34 -12.05
C PRO A 23 -32.26 33.86 -12.39
N ASP A 24 -33.36 33.33 -11.85
CA ASP A 24 -33.91 32.01 -12.14
C ASP A 24 -34.19 31.82 -13.66
N PRO A 25 -33.95 30.61 -14.20
CA PRO A 25 -34.44 30.28 -15.55
C PRO A 25 -35.94 29.96 -15.52
N PRO A 26 -36.67 30.26 -16.62
CA PRO A 26 -38.11 30.07 -16.70
C PRO A 26 -38.51 28.61 -16.81
N ASN A 27 -39.54 28.27 -16.09
CA ASN A 27 -40.32 27.05 -16.14
C ASN A 27 -41.11 27.02 -17.46
N GLU A 28 -40.91 26.01 -18.33
CA GLU A 28 -41.87 25.69 -19.38
C GLU A 28 -42.37 24.26 -19.24
N GLU A 29 -43.64 24.21 -18.99
CA GLU A 29 -44.45 22.99 -18.96
C GLU A 29 -44.77 22.47 -20.38
N SER A 30 -45.00 21.17 -20.39
CA SER A 30 -45.94 20.40 -21.20
C SER A 30 -45.51 19.93 -22.59
N GLY A 31 -45.71 18.62 -22.79
CA GLY A 31 -45.89 17.99 -24.08
C GLY A 31 -45.56 16.52 -24.12
N SER A 32 -46.59 15.73 -23.84
CA SER A 32 -46.70 14.28 -23.93
C SER A 32 -46.30 13.64 -25.26
N ASP A 33 -45.97 12.37 -25.11
CA ASP A 33 -46.32 11.23 -25.98
C ASP A 33 -45.24 10.60 -26.81
N GLY A 34 -45.11 9.27 -26.67
CA GLY A 34 -44.69 8.43 -27.77
C GLY A 34 -43.54 7.44 -27.51
N SER A 35 -43.89 6.29 -26.93
CA SER A 35 -43.39 4.95 -27.35
C SER A 35 -41.89 4.65 -27.33
N ASN A 36 -41.50 3.86 -26.34
CA ASN A 36 -40.42 2.85 -26.38
C ASN A 36 -40.65 1.82 -27.50
N PRO A 37 -39.67 1.09 -28.08
CA PRO A 37 -38.71 0.30 -27.31
C PRO A 37 -37.29 0.27 -27.93
N GLY A 38 -36.32 0.04 -27.08
CA GLY A 38 -34.97 -0.30 -27.50
C GLY A 38 -34.12 -0.58 -26.25
N THR A 39 -34.20 -1.83 -25.81
CA THR A 39 -33.16 -2.45 -24.98
C THR A 39 -31.83 -2.29 -25.71
N GLU A 40 -30.98 -1.47 -25.18
CA GLU A 40 -29.54 -1.61 -25.35
C GLU A 40 -28.96 -1.80 -23.97
N ASP A 41 -28.57 -3.05 -23.75
CA ASP A 41 -27.86 -3.53 -22.59
C ASP A 41 -26.57 -2.73 -22.46
N ASP A 42 -26.51 -1.83 -21.48
CA ASP A 42 -25.26 -1.28 -20.97
C ASP A 42 -24.58 -2.35 -20.11
N GLU A 43 -24.13 -3.40 -20.79
CA GLU A 43 -23.15 -4.33 -20.24
C GLU A 43 -21.75 -3.70 -20.34
N ASN A 44 -21.46 -2.71 -19.51
CA ASN A 44 -20.10 -2.33 -19.18
C ASN A 44 -19.96 -1.92 -17.72
N SER A 45 -20.35 -2.81 -16.84
CA SER A 45 -19.87 -2.88 -15.47
C SER A 45 -19.03 -4.16 -15.39
N GLY A 46 -17.90 -4.13 -16.10
CA GLY A 46 -16.98 -5.25 -16.18
C GLY A 46 -15.98 -5.21 -15.03
N GLU A 47 -15.90 -6.32 -14.37
CA GLU A 47 -14.71 -7.00 -13.85
C GLU A 47 -14.05 -6.57 -12.54
N ALA A 48 -14.50 -5.51 -11.85
CA ALA A 48 -14.00 -5.24 -10.48
C ALA A 48 -14.85 -5.89 -9.36
N ASP A 49 -15.93 -6.61 -9.71
CA ASP A 49 -16.93 -7.09 -8.73
C ASP A 49 -16.84 -8.61 -8.41
N ASP A 50 -15.82 -9.32 -8.93
CA ASP A 50 -15.67 -10.77 -8.75
C ASP A 50 -14.46 -11.18 -7.86
N ALA A 51 -13.71 -10.24 -7.30
CA ALA A 51 -12.62 -10.61 -6.37
C ALA A 51 -13.20 -11.23 -5.10
N GLU A 52 -12.90 -12.51 -4.84
CA GLU A 52 -13.36 -13.20 -3.63
C GLU A 52 -12.72 -12.60 -2.39
N VAL A 53 -13.49 -11.74 -1.66
CA VAL A 53 -13.06 -11.16 -0.40
C VAL A 53 -13.05 -12.23 0.68
N LEU A 54 -11.89 -12.50 1.27
CA LEU A 54 -11.73 -13.44 2.39
C LEU A 54 -11.83 -12.76 3.73
N LEU A 55 -11.16 -11.60 3.89
CA LEU A 55 -11.18 -10.85 5.13
C LEU A 55 -11.54 -9.39 4.85
N SER A 56 -12.22 -8.74 5.79
CA SER A 56 -12.54 -7.33 5.74
C SER A 56 -12.23 -6.64 7.06
N LEU A 57 -11.78 -5.38 6.98
CA LEU A 57 -11.42 -4.57 8.14
C LEU A 57 -12.66 -3.94 8.76
N PRO A 58 -13.07 -4.31 9.99
CA PRO A 58 -14.13 -3.64 10.71
C PRO A 58 -13.79 -2.18 11.01
N ASP A 59 -14.80 -1.30 11.04
CA ASP A 59 -14.60 0.14 11.26
C ASP A 59 -13.97 0.47 12.62
N ASP A 60 -14.24 -0.32 13.65
CA ASP A 60 -13.69 -0.15 14.99
C ASP A 60 -12.20 -0.50 15.09
N LEU A 61 -11.67 -1.30 14.15
CA LEU A 61 -10.25 -1.63 14.08
C LEU A 61 -9.40 -0.59 13.36
N ARG A 62 -9.96 0.26 12.52
CA ARG A 62 -9.21 1.26 11.74
C ARG A 62 -8.29 2.15 12.57
N GLY A 63 -8.63 2.38 13.85
CA GLY A 63 -7.82 3.16 14.78
C GLY A 63 -6.52 2.48 15.21
N GLU A 64 -6.49 1.16 15.28
CA GLU A 64 -5.34 0.39 15.77
C GLU A 64 -4.22 0.28 14.71
N PHE A 65 -4.57 0.41 13.44
CA PHE A 65 -3.61 0.45 12.34
C PHE A 65 -2.82 1.76 12.23
N LYS A 66 -3.14 2.77 13.05
CA LYS A 66 -2.41 4.04 13.09
C LYS A 66 -1.14 3.97 13.93
N GLU A 67 -1.01 2.98 14.81
CA GLU A 67 0.21 2.79 15.58
C GLU A 67 1.24 2.01 14.75
N PRO A 68 2.44 2.57 14.51
CA PRO A 68 3.46 1.88 13.72
C PRO A 68 3.87 0.55 14.37
N PHE A 69 4.13 -0.45 13.54
CA PHE A 69 4.56 -1.79 13.96
C PHE A 69 6.04 -1.86 14.34
N GLY A 70 6.79 -0.82 13.99
CA GLY A 70 8.23 -0.78 14.19
C GLY A 70 8.75 0.66 14.24
N PRO A 71 10.07 0.84 14.23
CA PRO A 71 10.70 2.16 14.18
C PRO A 71 10.37 2.88 12.87
N VAL A 72 10.23 4.21 12.98
CA VAL A 72 9.96 5.10 11.85
C VAL A 72 11.27 5.74 11.39
N PHE A 73 11.52 5.74 10.09
CA PHE A 73 12.68 6.32 9.43
C PHE A 73 12.26 7.40 8.45
N THR A 74 13.01 8.48 8.39
CA THR A 74 12.85 9.54 7.38
C THR A 74 13.92 9.47 6.29
N ASP A 75 14.92 8.61 6.46
CA ASP A 75 15.99 8.36 5.50
C ASP A 75 16.06 6.86 5.18
N ALA A 76 15.95 6.53 3.88
CA ALA A 76 15.95 5.15 3.41
C ALA A 76 17.29 4.44 3.63
N ARG A 77 18.42 5.18 3.60
CA ARG A 77 19.74 4.59 3.82
C ARG A 77 19.94 4.20 5.28
N GLU A 78 19.41 4.99 6.22
CA GLU A 78 19.42 4.63 7.64
C GLU A 78 18.56 3.39 7.87
N LEU A 79 17.39 3.31 7.25
CA LEU A 79 16.51 2.14 7.31
C LEU A 79 17.23 0.89 6.74
N LEU A 80 17.84 1.01 5.56
CA LEU A 80 18.54 -0.09 4.91
C LEU A 80 19.76 -0.57 5.70
N ALA A 81 20.44 0.33 6.43
CA ALA A 81 21.56 -0.06 7.30
C ALA A 81 21.13 -0.95 8.48
N GLU A 82 19.85 -0.93 8.84
CA GLU A 82 19.27 -1.81 9.88
C GLU A 82 18.52 -3.01 9.28
N SER A 83 18.40 -3.08 7.94
CA SER A 83 17.66 -4.14 7.26
C SER A 83 18.62 -5.23 6.78
N GLU A 84 18.42 -6.43 7.26
CA GLU A 84 19.15 -7.63 6.83
C GLU A 84 18.17 -8.60 6.16
N GLY A 85 18.67 -9.48 5.30
CA GLY A 85 17.88 -10.51 4.63
C GLY A 85 16.88 -9.98 3.61
N LEU A 86 15.73 -10.64 3.53
CA LEU A 86 14.65 -10.33 2.60
C LEU A 86 14.03 -8.96 2.90
N LEU A 87 13.80 -8.18 1.86
CA LEU A 87 13.20 -6.85 1.95
C LEU A 87 11.84 -6.83 1.22
N VAL A 88 10.77 -6.66 1.96
CA VAL A 88 9.40 -6.52 1.43
C VAL A 88 8.97 -5.07 1.58
N ALA A 89 8.62 -4.40 0.49
CA ALA A 89 8.14 -3.02 0.48
C ALA A 89 6.65 -2.97 0.12
N ILE A 90 5.86 -2.22 0.89
CA ILE A 90 4.43 -2.03 0.64
C ILE A 90 4.17 -0.54 0.46
N GLY A 91 3.71 -0.18 -0.73
CA GLY A 91 3.45 1.18 -1.18
C GLY A 91 4.50 1.74 -2.12
N ASP A 92 4.05 2.56 -3.06
CA ASP A 92 4.85 3.16 -4.14
C ASP A 92 5.95 4.07 -3.64
N VAL A 93 5.63 4.98 -2.71
CA VAL A 93 6.57 5.96 -2.17
C VAL A 93 7.72 5.30 -1.42
N VAL A 94 7.40 4.29 -0.63
CA VAL A 94 8.40 3.51 0.13
C VAL A 94 9.32 2.77 -0.83
N THR A 95 8.75 2.07 -1.78
CA THR A 95 9.48 1.32 -2.81
C THR A 95 10.42 2.23 -3.61
N TYR A 96 9.93 3.41 -4.01
CA TYR A 96 10.76 4.42 -4.67
C TYR A 96 11.95 4.85 -3.81
N HIS A 97 11.74 5.19 -2.54
CA HIS A 97 12.82 5.63 -1.65
C HIS A 97 13.88 4.57 -1.40
N LEU A 98 13.48 3.30 -1.28
CA LEU A 98 14.41 2.18 -1.11
C LEU A 98 15.23 1.96 -2.38
N THR A 99 14.59 1.99 -3.55
CA THR A 99 15.25 1.83 -4.85
C THR A 99 16.21 3.00 -5.13
N ASP A 100 15.81 4.25 -4.87
CA ASP A 100 16.67 5.44 -5.00
C ASP A 100 17.87 5.39 -4.03
N ALA A 101 17.70 4.79 -2.87
CA ALA A 101 18.79 4.56 -1.92
C ALA A 101 19.75 3.43 -2.33
N GLY A 102 19.46 2.71 -3.43
CA GLY A 102 20.31 1.69 -4.05
C GLY A 102 19.94 0.24 -3.70
N ARG A 103 18.75 -0.01 -3.12
CA ARG A 103 18.27 -1.37 -2.82
C ARG A 103 16.87 -1.57 -3.40
N VAL A 104 16.76 -2.33 -4.48
CA VAL A 104 15.48 -2.83 -4.98
C VAL A 104 14.91 -3.82 -3.96
N PRO A 105 13.66 -3.68 -3.51
CA PRO A 105 13.03 -4.69 -2.67
C PRO A 105 12.94 -6.04 -3.36
N ASP A 106 13.07 -7.12 -2.61
CA ASP A 106 12.91 -8.48 -3.13
C ASP A 106 11.44 -8.74 -3.49
N VAL A 107 10.51 -8.16 -2.71
CA VAL A 107 9.08 -8.12 -3.02
C VAL A 107 8.59 -6.69 -2.84
N ALA A 108 7.93 -6.14 -3.85
CA ALA A 108 7.24 -4.86 -3.78
C ALA A 108 5.74 -5.04 -4.03
N VAL A 109 4.92 -4.31 -3.30
CA VAL A 109 3.47 -4.27 -3.49
C VAL A 109 3.08 -2.82 -3.78
N LEU A 110 2.47 -2.56 -4.93
CA LEU A 110 2.20 -1.24 -5.46
C LEU A 110 0.74 -1.13 -5.89
N ASP A 111 0.09 0.00 -5.62
CA ASP A 111 -1.25 0.30 -6.13
C ASP A 111 -1.25 1.41 -7.23
N GLY A 112 -0.08 1.97 -7.54
CA GLY A 112 0.07 3.05 -8.52
C GLY A 112 -0.46 4.40 -8.03
N TYR A 113 -0.77 4.53 -6.73
CA TYR A 113 -1.28 5.76 -6.14
C TYR A 113 -0.47 6.17 -4.90
N THR A 114 -0.37 7.49 -4.68
CA THR A 114 0.13 8.08 -3.45
C THR A 114 -1.02 8.87 -2.83
N GLU A 115 -1.45 8.51 -1.63
CA GLU A 115 -2.58 9.15 -0.95
C GLU A 115 -3.82 9.29 -1.85
N ARG A 116 -4.11 8.26 -2.67
CA ARG A 116 -5.22 8.21 -3.66
C ARG A 116 -5.10 9.21 -4.81
N THR A 117 -3.91 9.70 -5.07
CA THR A 117 -3.59 10.47 -6.28
C THR A 117 -2.60 9.69 -7.12
N PRO A 118 -2.64 9.82 -8.48
CA PRO A 118 -1.65 9.17 -9.33
C PRO A 118 -0.23 9.52 -8.87
N VAL A 119 0.62 8.52 -8.76
CA VAL A 119 2.03 8.67 -8.36
C VAL A 119 2.75 9.58 -9.32
N GLU A 120 3.60 10.47 -8.81
CA GLU A 120 4.43 11.34 -9.64
C GLU A 120 5.31 10.53 -10.60
N GLU A 121 5.59 11.09 -11.78
CA GLU A 121 6.31 10.39 -12.86
C GLU A 121 7.66 9.82 -12.40
N ALA A 122 8.38 10.51 -11.51
CA ALA A 122 9.66 10.04 -10.96
C ALA A 122 9.50 8.79 -10.09
N ILE A 123 8.43 8.69 -9.30
CA ILE A 123 8.11 7.51 -8.50
C ILE A 123 7.77 6.36 -9.44
N ARG A 124 6.94 6.62 -10.45
CA ARG A 124 6.56 5.63 -11.46
C ARG A 124 7.73 5.09 -12.27
N GLU A 125 8.72 5.93 -12.61
CA GLU A 125 9.96 5.49 -13.26
C GLU A 125 10.81 4.61 -12.34
N GLY A 126 10.92 4.96 -11.05
CA GLY A 126 11.69 4.22 -10.04
C GLY A 126 11.03 2.92 -9.57
N THR A 127 9.73 2.77 -9.82
CA THR A 127 8.95 1.55 -9.50
C THR A 127 8.51 0.80 -10.77
N SER A 128 9.07 1.16 -11.93
CA SER A 128 8.71 0.56 -13.21
C SER A 128 9.00 -0.94 -13.24
N SER A 129 8.21 -1.67 -13.99
CA SER A 129 8.35 -3.13 -14.18
C SER A 129 9.70 -3.56 -14.78
N GLU A 130 10.48 -2.63 -15.33
CA GLU A 130 11.84 -2.90 -15.84
C GLU A 130 12.87 -3.10 -14.72
N VAL A 131 12.51 -2.72 -13.48
CA VAL A 131 13.36 -2.84 -12.29
C VAL A 131 13.21 -4.22 -11.64
N TYR A 132 12.09 -4.90 -11.86
CA TYR A 132 11.75 -6.20 -11.27
C TYR A 132 11.86 -7.32 -12.28
N ASP A 133 12.28 -8.50 -11.82
CA ASP A 133 12.42 -9.70 -12.67
C ASP A 133 11.06 -10.33 -12.98
N GLU A 134 10.09 -10.20 -12.07
CA GLU A 134 8.76 -10.77 -12.20
C GLU A 134 7.67 -9.76 -11.81
N ARG A 135 6.50 -9.90 -12.44
CA ARG A 135 5.33 -9.06 -12.17
C ARG A 135 4.09 -9.91 -12.01
N VAL A 136 3.34 -9.66 -10.94
CA VAL A 136 2.07 -10.30 -10.63
C VAL A 136 1.01 -9.21 -10.49
N GLU A 137 -0.16 -9.41 -11.08
CA GLU A 137 -1.30 -8.52 -10.92
C GLU A 137 -2.31 -9.16 -9.96
N ALA A 138 -2.93 -8.36 -9.09
CA ALA A 138 -3.94 -8.84 -8.16
C ALA A 138 -4.95 -7.73 -7.82
N THR A 139 -6.21 -8.11 -7.61
CA THR A 139 -7.29 -7.18 -7.25
C THR A 139 -7.53 -7.24 -5.74
N ASN A 140 -7.54 -6.07 -5.08
CA ASN A 140 -7.81 -5.97 -3.65
C ASN A 140 -8.61 -4.72 -3.30
N PRO A 141 -9.96 -4.81 -3.25
CA PRO A 141 -10.78 -3.67 -2.88
C PRO A 141 -10.41 -3.08 -1.51
N ALA A 142 -10.70 -1.78 -1.34
CA ALA A 142 -10.37 -1.05 -0.13
C ALA A 142 -10.83 -1.73 1.16
N ALA A 143 -9.96 -1.75 2.16
CA ALA A 143 -10.21 -2.34 3.49
C ALA A 143 -10.53 -3.84 3.46
N THR A 144 -10.05 -4.57 2.47
CA THR A 144 -10.23 -6.01 2.35
C THR A 144 -8.92 -6.75 2.12
N LEU A 145 -8.96 -8.08 2.23
CA LEU A 145 -7.95 -9.01 1.74
C LEU A 145 -8.66 -10.08 0.92
N THR A 146 -8.35 -10.14 -0.36
CA THR A 146 -8.95 -11.10 -1.29
C THR A 146 -8.14 -12.40 -1.36
N THR A 147 -8.76 -13.45 -1.89
CA THR A 147 -8.07 -14.70 -2.22
C THR A 147 -6.87 -14.44 -3.13
N GLU A 148 -7.07 -13.60 -4.16
CA GLU A 148 -6.08 -13.32 -5.18
C GLU A 148 -4.83 -12.66 -4.61
N ILE A 149 -4.98 -11.60 -3.78
CA ILE A 149 -3.84 -10.90 -3.19
C ILE A 149 -3.07 -11.77 -2.19
N LEU A 150 -3.77 -12.64 -1.43
CA LEU A 150 -3.11 -13.54 -0.48
C LEU A 150 -2.32 -14.64 -1.19
N VAL A 151 -2.83 -15.16 -2.30
CA VAL A 151 -2.10 -16.12 -3.16
C VAL A 151 -0.89 -15.45 -3.79
N ALA A 152 -1.06 -14.27 -4.40
CA ALA A 152 0.04 -13.51 -4.99
C ALA A 152 1.16 -13.26 -3.97
N LEU A 153 0.82 -12.85 -2.75
CA LEU A 153 1.81 -12.66 -1.69
C LEU A 153 2.51 -13.98 -1.30
N ALA A 154 1.75 -15.06 -1.12
CA ALA A 154 2.32 -16.35 -0.71
C ALA A 154 3.28 -16.92 -1.75
N ASP A 155 2.94 -16.78 -3.04
CA ASP A 155 3.76 -17.28 -4.15
C ASP A 155 5.06 -16.48 -4.34
N THR A 156 5.09 -15.21 -3.90
CA THR A 156 6.28 -14.35 -3.99
C THR A 156 7.22 -14.45 -2.79
N LEU A 157 6.73 -14.92 -1.65
CA LEU A 157 7.57 -15.09 -0.47
C LEU A 157 8.28 -16.45 -0.51
N PRO A 158 9.57 -16.52 -0.14
CA PRO A 158 10.27 -17.81 -0.04
C PRO A 158 9.63 -18.66 1.07
N GLU A 159 9.62 -19.98 0.86
CA GLU A 159 9.10 -20.91 1.88
C GLU A 159 9.86 -20.74 3.21
N PRO A 160 9.15 -20.82 4.35
CA PRO A 160 9.81 -20.77 5.65
C PRO A 160 10.85 -21.88 5.78
N GLY A 161 12.11 -21.53 5.96
CA GLY A 161 13.22 -22.47 6.13
C GLY A 161 14.20 -22.58 4.96
N THR A 162 13.98 -21.92 3.84
CA THR A 162 14.91 -21.91 2.71
C THR A 162 16.00 -20.84 2.82
N ALA A 163 15.93 -19.96 3.82
CA ALA A 163 16.90 -18.89 4.03
C ALA A 163 18.30 -19.39 4.47
N ASP A 164 18.42 -20.61 5.00
CA ASP A 164 19.69 -21.17 5.45
C ASP A 164 20.56 -21.78 4.31
N ASP A 165 19.98 -21.98 3.12
CA ASP A 165 20.71 -22.58 1.99
C ASP A 165 21.42 -21.56 1.09
N ALA A 166 21.26 -20.26 1.36
CA ALA A 166 21.92 -19.19 0.58
C ALA A 166 23.43 -19.05 0.87
N ASP A 167 23.92 -19.64 1.96
CA ASP A 167 25.35 -19.56 2.36
C ASP A 167 26.23 -20.68 1.75
N GLU A 168 25.66 -21.66 1.03
CA GLU A 168 26.44 -22.75 0.39
C GLU A 168 26.69 -22.56 -1.11
N ALA A 169 26.32 -21.44 -1.70
CA ALA A 169 26.60 -21.14 -3.11
C ALA A 169 27.95 -20.46 -3.35
N GLU A 170 28.94 -20.67 -2.47
CA GLU A 170 30.35 -20.32 -2.77
C GLU A 170 31.00 -21.42 -3.59
N ASN A 171 31.21 -21.15 -4.88
CA ASN A 171 32.15 -21.68 -5.85
C ASN A 171 31.50 -22.25 -7.12
N ILE A 172 31.01 -21.38 -7.95
CA ILE A 172 31.05 -21.59 -9.39
C ILE A 172 31.80 -20.39 -9.99
N GLU A 173 33.10 -20.58 -10.24
CA GLU A 173 33.89 -19.64 -11.03
C GLU A 173 33.38 -19.60 -12.47
N GLY A 174 32.92 -18.43 -12.91
CA GLY A 174 32.88 -18.06 -14.31
C GLY A 174 31.49 -17.84 -14.90
N ASP A 175 30.93 -16.66 -14.76
CA ASP A 175 30.54 -15.81 -15.90
C ASP A 175 30.22 -14.39 -15.42
N GLU A 176 30.76 -13.39 -16.11
CA GLU A 176 30.50 -11.97 -15.80
C GLU A 176 29.08 -11.55 -16.26
N HIS A 177 28.06 -12.05 -15.61
CA HIS A 177 26.71 -11.49 -15.66
C HIS A 177 26.17 -11.41 -14.24
N GLY A 178 25.84 -10.21 -13.82
CA GLY A 178 25.36 -9.73 -12.53
C GLY A 178 24.72 -10.76 -11.61
N ASP A 179 25.11 -10.62 -10.37
CA ASP A 179 24.55 -11.21 -9.16
C ASP A 179 23.03 -11.39 -9.25
N SER A 180 22.60 -12.60 -9.68
CA SER A 180 21.22 -12.99 -9.61
C SER A 180 20.99 -13.60 -8.23
N GLY A 181 20.86 -12.73 -7.22
CA GLY A 181 20.13 -13.07 -6.01
C GLY A 181 18.73 -13.60 -6.35
N PRO A 182 17.95 -14.11 -5.39
CA PRO A 182 16.58 -14.47 -5.66
C PRO A 182 15.89 -13.31 -6.38
N GLY A 183 15.23 -13.62 -7.51
CA GLY A 183 14.65 -12.60 -8.40
C GLY A 183 13.71 -11.68 -7.63
N SER A 184 13.68 -10.41 -8.02
CA SER A 184 12.78 -9.41 -7.43
C SER A 184 11.40 -9.48 -8.08
N THR A 185 10.34 -9.46 -7.28
CA THR A 185 8.97 -9.54 -7.76
C THR A 185 8.16 -8.31 -7.35
N VAL A 186 7.36 -7.78 -8.29
CA VAL A 186 6.39 -6.73 -7.99
C VAL A 186 4.96 -7.28 -8.10
N ILE A 187 4.15 -6.98 -7.09
CA ILE A 187 2.70 -7.24 -7.08
C ILE A 187 2.01 -5.90 -7.35
N ASP A 188 1.37 -5.78 -8.50
CA ASP A 188 0.55 -4.62 -8.85
C ASP A 188 -0.88 -4.85 -8.40
N VAL A 189 -1.37 -3.98 -7.54
CA VAL A 189 -2.67 -4.09 -6.92
C VAL A 189 -3.67 -3.16 -7.60
N ASP A 190 -4.74 -3.74 -8.16
CA ASP A 190 -5.91 -2.96 -8.51
C ASP A 190 -6.77 -2.80 -7.24
N GLY A 191 -6.59 -1.65 -6.55
CA GLY A 191 -7.26 -1.36 -5.30
C GLY A 191 -6.37 -0.75 -4.22
N GLU A 192 -6.34 -1.34 -3.01
CA GLU A 192 -5.56 -0.87 -1.87
C GLU A 192 -4.63 -1.97 -1.33
N GLU A 193 -3.36 -1.63 -1.10
CA GLU A 193 -2.30 -2.54 -0.66
C GLU A 193 -2.01 -2.48 0.86
N ASP A 194 -2.41 -1.42 1.55
CA ASP A 194 -2.02 -1.10 2.95
C ASP A 194 -2.20 -2.29 3.91
N LEU A 195 -3.36 -2.97 3.83
CA LEU A 195 -3.65 -4.10 4.71
C LEU A 195 -2.74 -5.30 4.48
N LEU A 196 -2.08 -5.38 3.32
CA LEU A 196 -1.17 -6.47 3.00
C LEU A 196 0.07 -6.50 3.90
N THR A 197 0.37 -5.38 4.57
CA THR A 197 1.40 -5.32 5.60
C THR A 197 1.25 -6.41 6.66
N LEU A 198 0.02 -6.71 7.10
CA LEU A 198 -0.22 -7.70 8.14
C LEU A 198 0.06 -9.14 7.67
N PRO A 199 -0.54 -9.62 6.56
CA PRO A 199 -0.22 -10.95 6.05
C PRO A 199 1.24 -11.08 5.63
N ALA A 200 1.89 -10.03 5.13
CA ALA A 200 3.33 -10.05 4.84
C ALA A 200 4.17 -10.31 6.10
N ILE A 201 3.90 -9.63 7.22
CA ILE A 201 4.59 -9.90 8.49
C ILE A 201 4.30 -11.32 8.99
N VAL A 202 3.09 -11.85 8.76
CA VAL A 202 2.71 -13.18 9.24
C VAL A 202 3.38 -14.28 8.43
N ALA A 203 3.47 -14.13 7.10
CA ALA A 203 3.92 -15.17 6.18
C ALA A 203 5.43 -15.12 5.89
N ALA A 204 6.06 -13.94 5.96
CA ALA A 204 7.48 -13.81 5.64
C ALA A 204 8.37 -14.60 6.62
N PRO A 205 9.53 -15.10 6.17
CA PRO A 205 10.53 -15.74 7.01
C PRO A 205 11.06 -14.84 8.12
N ASP A 206 11.61 -15.43 9.18
CA ASP A 206 12.30 -14.68 10.24
C ASP A 206 13.49 -13.90 9.67
N GLY A 207 13.71 -12.68 10.19
CA GLY A 207 14.76 -11.79 9.72
C GLY A 207 14.39 -10.94 8.51
N THR A 208 13.24 -11.18 7.88
CA THR A 208 12.71 -10.29 6.84
C THR A 208 12.46 -8.88 7.40
N SER A 209 12.73 -7.86 6.60
CA SER A 209 12.30 -6.49 6.87
C SER A 209 11.08 -6.16 6.01
N VAL A 210 9.90 -6.00 6.64
CA VAL A 210 8.71 -5.47 5.98
C VAL A 210 8.69 -3.96 6.17
N VAL A 211 8.61 -3.20 5.08
CA VAL A 211 8.65 -1.73 5.11
C VAL A 211 7.39 -1.17 4.47
N TYR A 212 6.76 -0.22 5.14
CA TYR A 212 5.56 0.46 4.64
C TYR A 212 5.58 1.95 4.97
N GLY A 213 4.75 2.74 4.29
CA GLY A 213 4.63 4.17 4.50
C GLY A 213 3.76 4.52 5.71
N GLN A 214 4.23 5.50 6.53
CA GLN A 214 3.41 6.13 7.56
C GLN A 214 3.15 7.57 7.13
N PRO A 215 1.92 7.93 6.71
CA PRO A 215 1.61 9.25 6.19
C PRO A 215 2.04 10.39 7.12
N GLY A 216 2.86 11.32 6.61
CA GLY A 216 3.38 12.46 7.36
C GLY A 216 4.49 12.17 8.37
N GLU A 217 4.88 10.90 8.56
CA GLU A 217 5.91 10.50 9.52
C GLU A 217 7.16 9.89 8.84
N GLY A 218 6.98 9.10 7.78
CA GLY A 218 8.08 8.47 7.06
C GLY A 218 7.82 7.00 6.71
N MET A 219 8.87 6.18 6.76
CA MET A 219 8.84 4.75 6.48
C MET A 219 8.95 3.96 7.78
N VAL A 220 8.08 2.99 7.97
CA VAL A 220 8.13 2.07 9.11
C VAL A 220 8.83 0.79 8.68
N ARG A 221 9.86 0.40 9.41
CA ARG A 221 10.51 -0.90 9.24
C ARG A 221 10.04 -1.87 10.31
N VAL A 222 9.52 -3.01 9.90
CA VAL A 222 9.10 -4.09 10.81
C VAL A 222 10.05 -5.27 10.63
N PRO A 223 10.94 -5.54 11.59
CA PRO A 223 11.69 -6.79 11.57
C PRO A 223 10.71 -7.94 11.85
N VAL A 224 10.69 -8.95 10.99
CA VAL A 224 9.85 -10.13 11.18
C VAL A 224 10.50 -11.04 12.20
N ASP A 225 9.84 -11.19 13.34
CA ASP A 225 10.18 -12.07 14.45
C ASP A 225 8.90 -12.64 15.09
N ASP A 226 9.03 -13.52 16.05
CA ASP A 226 7.89 -14.11 16.77
C ASP A 226 6.96 -13.05 17.39
N GLY A 227 7.51 -11.93 17.88
CA GLY A 227 6.77 -10.86 18.53
C GLY A 227 5.91 -10.07 17.54
N THR A 228 6.53 -9.58 16.47
CA THR A 228 5.86 -8.81 15.40
C THR A 228 4.85 -9.68 14.65
N ARG A 229 5.21 -10.94 14.37
CA ARG A 229 4.31 -11.92 13.76
C ARG A 229 3.09 -12.21 14.64
N SER A 230 3.29 -12.40 15.95
CA SER A 230 2.20 -12.63 16.89
C SER A 230 1.25 -11.43 16.99
N ARG A 231 1.81 -10.21 16.99
CA ARG A 231 1.02 -8.96 16.99
C ARG A 231 0.19 -8.82 15.70
N ALA A 232 0.82 -9.00 14.53
CA ALA A 232 0.14 -8.93 13.23
C ALA A 232 -0.98 -9.99 13.13
N ARG A 233 -0.69 -11.22 13.51
CA ARG A 233 -1.68 -12.32 13.55
C ARG A 233 -2.85 -11.99 14.49
N GLY A 234 -2.58 -11.35 15.62
CA GLY A 234 -3.61 -10.89 16.55
C GLY A 234 -4.58 -9.89 15.94
N LEU A 235 -4.12 -9.00 15.07
CA LEU A 235 -4.96 -8.05 14.34
C LEU A 235 -5.73 -8.73 13.22
N VAL A 236 -5.08 -9.55 12.40
CA VAL A 236 -5.77 -10.31 11.34
C VAL A 236 -6.91 -11.15 11.93
N LYS A 237 -6.73 -11.79 13.09
CA LYS A 237 -7.79 -12.57 13.77
C LYS A 237 -9.02 -11.74 14.19
N ARG A 238 -8.91 -10.43 14.23
CA ARG A 238 -10.02 -9.52 14.57
C ARG A 238 -10.71 -8.96 13.34
N MET A 239 -10.20 -9.19 12.15
CA MET A 239 -10.89 -8.88 10.91
C MET A 239 -12.10 -9.82 10.76
N ASP A 240 -13.11 -9.39 9.99
CA ASP A 240 -14.26 -10.23 9.67
C ASP A 240 -13.93 -11.13 8.47
N GLY A 241 -14.33 -12.41 8.49
CA GLY A 241 -14.21 -13.30 7.35
C GLY A 241 -13.65 -14.68 7.65
N ASP A 242 -13.12 -15.36 6.63
CA ASP A 242 -12.60 -16.73 6.68
C ASP A 242 -11.10 -16.77 6.98
N HIS A 243 -10.77 -16.73 8.26
CA HIS A 243 -9.37 -16.81 8.72
C HIS A 243 -8.71 -18.15 8.43
N GLU A 244 -9.47 -19.27 8.49
CA GLU A 244 -8.90 -20.59 8.27
C GLU A 244 -8.38 -20.69 6.84
N ARG A 245 -9.18 -20.23 5.88
CA ARG A 245 -8.79 -20.17 4.47
C ARG A 245 -7.63 -19.20 4.23
N ALA A 246 -7.64 -18.04 4.89
CA ALA A 246 -6.55 -17.07 4.77
C ALA A 246 -5.21 -17.64 5.25
N TRP A 247 -5.19 -18.35 6.40
CA TRP A 247 -3.97 -18.99 6.89
C TRP A 247 -3.51 -20.14 6.00
N GLU A 248 -4.45 -20.91 5.44
CA GLU A 248 -4.13 -21.98 4.49
C GLU A 248 -3.44 -21.43 3.24
N LEU A 249 -3.98 -20.35 2.65
CA LEU A 249 -3.40 -19.69 1.47
C LEU A 249 -2.01 -19.13 1.74
N LEU A 250 -1.80 -18.54 2.92
CA LEU A 250 -0.50 -18.00 3.33
C LEU A 250 0.51 -19.09 3.74
N GLY A 251 0.13 -20.37 3.74
CA GLY A 251 1.01 -21.47 4.15
C GLY A 251 1.39 -21.42 5.64
N VAL A 252 0.62 -20.72 6.49
CA VAL A 252 0.94 -20.57 7.91
C VAL A 252 0.02 -21.39 8.80
N PRO A 253 0.52 -21.92 9.95
CA PRO A 253 -0.32 -22.75 10.85
C PRO A 253 -1.55 -21.97 11.33
N THR A 254 -2.71 -22.63 11.34
CA THR A 254 -3.94 -22.15 12.01
C THR A 254 -3.73 -22.27 13.52
N GLY A 255 -3.13 -21.27 14.16
CA GLY A 255 -2.78 -21.28 15.58
C GLY A 255 -3.83 -20.64 16.49
#